data_74fe5695e75b1d80fbfffa65f2608cee
#
_entry.id   74fe5695e75b1d80fbfffa65f2608cee
#
_cell.length_a   1.000
_cell.length_b   1.000
_cell.length_c   1.000
_cell.angle_alpha   90.00
_cell.angle_beta   90.00
_cell.angle_gamma   90.00
#
_symmetry.space_group_name_H-M   'P 1'
#
loop_
_entity.id
_entity.type
_entity.pdbx_description
1 polymer ?
#
loop_
_entity_poly.entity_id
_entity_poly.type
_entity_poly.pdbx_seq_one_letter_code
_entity_poly.pdbx_strand_id
1 'polypeptide(L)'
;MVQKYLGLKHQYGSIDCIQLIKSFYQNELNLSFSLPSYPKSRKWMKHFHVDNVDEWASKCALKVKLTEAQNYDVIAFKHKQYVMHFAIYLAPLKILHIEEGGVSCVETLSDYWVKHIHTLYRHESLV
;
A
#
# COMPACT_ATOMS: atom_id res chain seq x y z
N MET A 1 -16.93 -6.58 3.05
CA MET A 1 -15.94 -6.18 2.02
C MET A 1 -14.51 -6.51 2.44
N VAL A 2 -14.09 -6.06 3.62
CA VAL A 2 -12.70 -6.22 4.06
C VAL A 2 -12.39 -7.65 4.53
N GLN A 3 -13.38 -8.35 5.06
CA GLN A 3 -13.19 -9.65 5.73
C GLN A 3 -12.46 -10.70 4.89
N LYS A 4 -12.70 -10.74 3.59
CA LYS A 4 -12.06 -11.74 2.73
C LYS A 4 -10.56 -11.49 2.51
N TYR A 5 -10.06 -10.32 2.94
CA TYR A 5 -8.65 -9.97 2.85
C TYR A 5 -7.90 -10.13 4.17
N LEU A 6 -8.56 -10.64 5.22
CA LEU A 6 -7.97 -10.81 6.53
C LEU A 6 -7.42 -12.23 6.72
N GLY A 7 -6.38 -12.37 7.51
CA GLY A 7 -5.80 -13.66 7.87
C GLY A 7 -5.01 -14.35 6.77
N LEU A 8 -4.65 -13.66 5.69
CA LEU A 8 -3.84 -14.22 4.62
C LEU A 8 -2.38 -14.24 5.06
N LYS A 9 -1.70 -15.38 4.86
CA LYS A 9 -0.28 -15.51 5.19
C LYS A 9 0.57 -14.91 4.10
N HIS A 10 1.57 -14.14 4.51
CA HIS A 10 2.50 -13.47 3.59
C HIS A 10 3.27 -14.50 2.73
N GLN A 11 3.32 -14.23 1.42
CA GLN A 11 4.13 -14.96 0.44
C GLN A 11 4.62 -13.98 -0.62
N TYR A 12 5.93 -13.86 -0.77
CA TYR A 12 6.52 -12.97 -1.76
C TYR A 12 5.96 -13.20 -3.16
N GLY A 13 5.56 -12.12 -3.81
CA GLY A 13 5.09 -12.12 -5.20
C GLY A 13 3.67 -12.61 -5.40
N SER A 14 3.02 -13.19 -4.39
CA SER A 14 1.64 -13.69 -4.50
C SER A 14 0.72 -13.15 -3.42
N ILE A 15 1.16 -13.12 -2.16
CA ILE A 15 0.40 -12.61 -1.03
C ILE A 15 1.32 -11.68 -0.24
N ASP A 16 1.52 -10.48 -0.75
CA ASP A 16 2.32 -9.43 -0.13
C ASP A 16 1.55 -8.11 -0.16
N CYS A 17 2.14 -7.04 0.38
CA CYS A 17 1.43 -5.77 0.50
C CYS A 17 1.03 -5.18 -0.86
N ILE A 18 1.82 -5.36 -1.90
CA ILE A 18 1.46 -4.87 -3.25
C ILE A 18 0.34 -5.74 -3.85
N GLN A 19 0.44 -7.04 -3.74
CA GLN A 19 -0.60 -7.93 -4.26
C GLN A 19 -1.92 -7.77 -3.52
N LEU A 20 -1.87 -7.48 -2.22
CA LEU A 20 -3.06 -7.16 -1.43
C LEU A 20 -3.77 -5.91 -1.99
N ILE A 21 -3.00 -4.85 -2.29
CA ILE A 21 -3.54 -3.63 -2.88
C ILE A 21 -4.16 -3.93 -4.25
N LYS A 22 -3.43 -4.63 -5.11
CA LYS A 22 -3.92 -4.95 -6.46
C LYS A 22 -5.19 -5.81 -6.43
N SER A 23 -5.22 -6.81 -5.57
CA SER A 23 -6.39 -7.69 -5.42
C SER A 23 -7.59 -6.92 -4.89
N PHE A 24 -7.40 -6.10 -3.87
CA PHE A 24 -8.47 -5.28 -3.31
C PHE A 24 -9.04 -4.32 -4.36
N TYR A 25 -8.17 -3.59 -5.05
CA TYR A 25 -8.61 -2.63 -6.07
C TYR A 25 -9.35 -3.34 -7.21
N GLN A 26 -8.82 -4.45 -7.70
CA GLN A 26 -9.46 -5.18 -8.80
C GLN A 26 -10.81 -5.77 -8.39
N ASN A 27 -10.86 -6.42 -7.21
CA ASN A 27 -12.05 -7.16 -6.81
C ASN A 27 -13.14 -6.27 -6.20
N GLU A 28 -12.77 -5.22 -5.48
CA GLU A 28 -13.75 -4.36 -4.78
C GLU A 28 -14.09 -3.09 -5.55
N LEU A 29 -13.14 -2.54 -6.31
CA LEU A 29 -13.32 -1.25 -6.97
C LEU A 29 -13.31 -1.37 -8.50
N ASN A 30 -13.00 -2.55 -9.03
CA ASN A 30 -12.82 -2.77 -10.48
C ASN A 30 -11.82 -1.79 -11.09
N LEU A 31 -10.73 -1.53 -10.38
CA LEU A 31 -9.67 -0.63 -10.79
C LEU A 31 -8.32 -1.35 -10.75
N SER A 32 -7.38 -0.86 -11.56
CA SER A 32 -5.99 -1.30 -11.51
C SER A 32 -5.13 -0.27 -10.79
N PHE A 33 -4.23 -0.71 -9.92
CA PHE A 33 -3.28 0.19 -9.29
C PHE A 33 -1.87 -0.07 -9.86
N SER A 34 -1.23 0.99 -10.34
CA SER A 34 0.01 0.90 -11.14
C SER A 34 1.28 0.78 -10.30
N LEU A 35 1.38 -0.29 -9.53
CA LEU A 35 2.60 -0.66 -8.82
C LEU A 35 3.12 -1.99 -9.42
N PRO A 36 4.44 -2.13 -9.59
CA PRO A 36 5.00 -3.40 -10.06
C PRO A 36 4.95 -4.43 -8.95
N SER A 37 4.93 -5.71 -9.32
CA SER A 37 5.08 -6.79 -8.34
C SER A 37 6.50 -6.79 -7.77
N TYR A 38 6.65 -7.25 -6.53
CA TYR A 38 7.98 -7.44 -5.97
C TYR A 38 8.75 -8.47 -6.79
N PRO A 39 10.03 -8.22 -7.10
CA PRO A 39 10.87 -9.23 -7.69
C PRO A 39 11.10 -10.36 -6.68
N LYS A 40 11.42 -11.56 -7.18
CA LYS A 40 11.65 -12.73 -6.32
C LYS A 40 12.88 -12.62 -5.42
N SER A 41 13.76 -11.65 -5.68
CA SER A 41 14.95 -11.40 -4.89
C SER A 41 14.65 -10.46 -3.72
N ARG A 42 15.23 -10.75 -2.54
CA ARG A 42 15.14 -9.86 -1.37
C ARG A 42 15.85 -8.52 -1.57
N LYS A 43 16.57 -8.34 -2.66
CA LYS A 43 17.23 -7.06 -3.00
C LYS A 43 16.26 -6.07 -3.66
N TRP A 44 14.97 -6.32 -3.56
CA TRP A 44 13.92 -5.48 -4.17
C TRP A 44 13.95 -4.02 -3.69
N MET A 45 14.39 -3.77 -2.45
CA MET A 45 14.38 -2.41 -1.88
C MET A 45 15.14 -1.39 -2.72
N LYS A 46 16.21 -1.82 -3.41
CA LYS A 46 17.01 -0.92 -4.26
C LYS A 46 16.19 -0.31 -5.40
N HIS A 47 15.13 -1.00 -5.84
CA HIS A 47 14.28 -0.55 -6.93
C HIS A 47 13.12 0.31 -6.44
N PHE A 48 12.87 0.35 -5.12
CA PHE A 48 11.73 1.06 -4.54
C PHE A 48 12.15 2.39 -3.91
N HIS A 49 13.08 3.10 -4.56
CA HIS A 49 13.35 4.50 -4.21
C HIS A 49 12.05 5.30 -4.30
N VAL A 50 11.88 6.27 -3.40
CA VAL A 50 10.63 7.06 -3.34
C VAL A 50 10.27 7.68 -4.71
N ASP A 51 11.26 8.13 -5.48
CA ASP A 51 11.01 8.73 -6.79
C ASP A 51 10.45 7.73 -7.79
N ASN A 52 10.92 6.48 -7.75
CA ASN A 52 10.42 5.42 -8.63
C ASN A 52 8.98 5.07 -8.27
N VAL A 53 8.70 4.95 -6.97
CA VAL A 53 7.35 4.64 -6.50
C VAL A 53 6.38 5.75 -6.89
N ASP A 54 6.78 7.01 -6.69
CA ASP A 54 5.97 8.16 -7.10
C ASP A 54 5.67 8.12 -8.61
N GLU A 55 6.67 7.81 -9.42
CA GLU A 55 6.51 7.72 -10.86
C GLU A 55 5.54 6.60 -11.25
N TRP A 56 5.71 5.41 -10.69
CA TRP A 56 4.79 4.30 -10.96
C TRP A 56 3.35 4.64 -10.58
N ALA A 57 3.16 5.16 -9.36
CA ALA A 57 1.83 5.49 -8.86
C ALA A 57 1.19 6.63 -9.66
N SER A 58 1.98 7.58 -10.15
CA SER A 58 1.47 8.74 -10.92
C SER A 58 0.73 8.35 -12.20
N LYS A 59 0.93 7.14 -12.68
CA LYS A 59 0.23 6.64 -13.88
C LYS A 59 -1.28 6.44 -13.62
N CYS A 60 -1.70 6.32 -12.37
CA CYS A 60 -3.12 6.11 -12.04
C CYS A 60 -3.60 6.92 -10.85
N ALA A 61 -2.73 7.65 -10.16
CA ALA A 61 -3.08 8.24 -8.87
C ALA A 61 -2.44 9.61 -8.66
N LEU A 62 -3.02 10.35 -7.73
CA LEU A 62 -2.53 11.65 -7.26
C LEU A 62 -2.04 11.51 -5.84
N LYS A 63 -1.03 12.30 -5.46
CA LYS A 63 -0.58 12.38 -4.08
C LYS A 63 -1.56 13.18 -3.23
N VAL A 64 -1.84 12.67 -2.03
CA VAL A 64 -2.65 13.38 -1.03
C VAL A 64 -1.94 13.37 0.32
N LYS A 65 -2.29 14.35 1.16
CA LYS A 65 -1.74 14.45 2.52
C LYS A 65 -2.56 13.58 3.47
N LEU A 66 -1.93 13.12 4.55
CA LEU A 66 -2.62 12.33 5.58
C LEU A 66 -3.86 13.06 6.12
N THR A 67 -3.78 14.38 6.30
CA THR A 67 -4.91 15.19 6.77
C THR A 67 -6.12 15.16 5.84
N GLU A 68 -5.92 14.77 4.58
CA GLU A 68 -6.96 14.69 3.57
C GLU A 68 -7.30 13.23 3.20
N ALA A 69 -6.79 12.27 3.99
CA ALA A 69 -6.95 10.85 3.69
C ALA A 69 -8.41 10.43 3.62
N GLN A 70 -8.73 9.59 2.65
CA GLN A 70 -10.05 8.99 2.44
C GLN A 70 -9.91 7.48 2.30
N ASN A 71 -11.04 6.78 2.51
CA ASN A 71 -11.06 5.32 2.32
C ASN A 71 -10.43 4.93 0.99
N TYR A 72 -9.59 3.90 1.06
CA TYR A 72 -8.92 3.23 -0.06
C TYR A 72 -7.72 3.97 -0.61
N ASP A 73 -7.33 5.12 -0.05
CA ASP A 73 -6.04 5.72 -0.38
C ASP A 73 -4.94 4.71 -0.06
N VAL A 74 -3.93 4.66 -0.91
CA VAL A 74 -2.78 3.77 -0.71
C VAL A 74 -1.68 4.55 0.00
N ILE A 75 -1.21 4.03 1.13
CA ILE A 75 -0.13 4.65 1.89
C ILE A 75 1.18 3.95 1.55
N ALA A 76 2.19 4.74 1.20
CA ALA A 76 3.56 4.27 1.05
C ALA A 76 4.35 4.66 2.30
N PHE A 77 4.97 3.66 2.94
CA PHE A 77 5.84 3.86 4.11
C PHE A 77 7.28 3.73 3.69
N LYS A 78 8.14 4.58 4.23
CA LYS A 78 9.56 4.60 3.87
C LYS A 78 10.47 4.48 5.07
N HIS A 79 11.67 4.00 4.79
CA HIS A 79 12.83 4.11 5.66
C HIS A 79 13.93 4.80 4.83
N LYS A 80 14.41 5.96 5.30
CA LYS A 80 15.30 6.81 4.49
C LYS A 80 14.63 7.17 3.16
N GLN A 81 15.27 6.89 2.02
CA GLN A 81 14.71 7.19 0.71
C GLN A 81 14.07 5.99 0.00
N TYR A 82 13.85 4.89 0.71
CA TYR A 82 13.28 3.69 0.10
C TYR A 82 11.93 3.35 0.71
N VAL A 83 10.94 3.07 -0.17
CA VAL A 83 9.64 2.60 0.27
C VAL A 83 9.77 1.15 0.70
N MET A 84 9.33 0.85 1.91
CA MET A 84 9.48 -0.48 2.50
C MET A 84 8.16 -1.22 2.69
N HIS A 85 7.02 -0.52 2.59
CA HIS A 85 5.73 -1.11 2.89
C HIS A 85 4.62 -0.27 2.29
N PHE A 86 3.50 -0.91 1.98
CA PHE A 86 2.28 -0.27 1.50
C PHE A 86 1.09 -0.76 2.30
N ALA A 87 0.07 0.10 2.43
CA ALA A 87 -1.18 -0.25 3.09
C ALA A 87 -2.35 0.46 2.42
N ILE A 88 -3.56 -0.05 2.65
CA ILE A 88 -4.80 0.60 2.23
C ILE A 88 -5.37 1.33 3.44
N TYR A 89 -5.64 2.62 3.27
CA TYR A 89 -6.24 3.43 4.33
C TYR A 89 -7.73 3.12 4.47
N LEU A 90 -8.14 2.95 5.72
CA LEU A 90 -9.54 2.77 6.10
C LEU A 90 -9.88 3.81 7.17
N ALA A 91 -10.76 4.75 6.84
CA ALA A 91 -11.16 5.79 7.77
C ALA A 91 -11.96 5.22 8.95
N PRO A 92 -11.82 5.76 10.16
CA PRO A 92 -10.82 6.74 10.55
C PRO A 92 -9.51 6.07 11.04
N LEU A 93 -8.40 6.52 10.53
CA LEU A 93 -7.05 6.19 11.03
C LEU A 93 -6.77 4.69 11.22
N LYS A 94 -7.18 3.86 10.25
CA LYS A 94 -6.88 2.43 10.21
C LYS A 94 -6.23 2.05 8.90
N ILE A 95 -5.53 0.93 8.89
CA ILE A 95 -4.89 0.40 7.69
C ILE A 95 -5.19 -1.09 7.54
N LEU A 96 -5.46 -1.48 6.30
CA LEU A 96 -5.46 -2.88 5.89
C LEU A 96 -4.11 -3.17 5.23
N HIS A 97 -3.37 -4.10 5.79
CA HIS A 97 -2.03 -4.40 5.29
C HIS A 97 -1.58 -5.81 5.65
N ILE A 98 -0.43 -6.19 5.10
CA ILE A 98 0.24 -7.44 5.43
C ILE A 98 1.74 -7.19 5.51
N GLU A 99 2.35 -7.52 6.64
CA GLU A 99 3.79 -7.41 6.83
C GLU A 99 4.49 -8.71 6.47
N GLU A 100 5.77 -8.60 6.08
CA GLU A 100 6.60 -9.78 5.81
C GLU A 100 6.62 -10.72 7.01
N GLY A 101 6.32 -11.99 6.75
CA GLY A 101 6.28 -13.01 7.79
C GLY A 101 5.01 -13.01 8.65
N GLY A 102 4.10 -12.08 8.39
CA GLY A 102 2.86 -11.96 9.15
C GLY A 102 1.62 -12.41 8.39
N VAL A 103 0.48 -11.98 8.89
CA VAL A 103 -0.82 -12.20 8.24
C VAL A 103 -1.49 -10.86 8.00
N SER A 104 -2.33 -10.80 6.98
CA SER A 104 -3.08 -9.57 6.68
C SER A 104 -4.03 -9.23 7.82
N CYS A 105 -4.11 -7.96 8.14
CA CYS A 105 -4.95 -7.49 9.24
C CYS A 105 -5.36 -6.04 9.04
N VAL A 106 -6.35 -5.62 9.82
CA VAL A 106 -6.68 -4.20 9.98
C VAL A 106 -6.16 -3.78 11.35
N GLU A 107 -5.37 -2.70 11.38
CA GLU A 107 -4.88 -2.15 12.64
C GLU A 107 -4.92 -0.63 12.62
N THR A 108 -4.78 -0.02 13.78
CA THR A 108 -4.72 1.43 13.91
C THR A 108 -3.47 1.98 13.23
N LEU A 109 -3.62 3.09 12.49
CA LEU A 109 -2.50 3.86 11.97
C LEU A 109 -1.86 4.61 13.14
N SER A 110 -1.00 3.92 13.87
CA SER A 110 -0.35 4.41 15.08
C SER A 110 0.77 5.39 14.77
N ASP A 111 1.29 6.04 15.80
CA ASP A 111 2.42 6.98 15.66
C ASP A 111 3.63 6.30 15.03
N TYR A 112 3.86 5.02 15.31
CA TYR A 112 4.93 4.25 14.68
C TYR A 112 4.81 4.28 13.16
N TRP A 113 3.59 4.04 12.64
CA TRP A 113 3.36 4.04 11.19
C TRP A 113 3.37 5.45 10.61
N VAL A 114 2.75 6.41 11.31
CA VAL A 114 2.65 7.80 10.83
C VAL A 114 4.03 8.40 10.56
N LYS A 115 4.99 8.17 11.45
CA LYS A 115 6.35 8.71 11.26
C LYS A 115 7.10 8.13 10.08
N HIS A 116 6.65 6.99 9.54
CA HIS A 116 7.27 6.35 8.38
C HIS A 116 6.52 6.64 7.08
N ILE A 117 5.46 7.42 7.09
CA ILE A 117 4.72 7.74 5.87
C ILE A 117 5.61 8.53 4.92
N HIS A 118 5.71 8.04 3.68
CA HIS A 118 6.27 8.80 2.57
C HIS A 118 5.19 9.71 1.99
N THR A 119 4.09 9.12 1.51
CA THR A 119 2.93 9.84 1.00
C THR A 119 1.74 8.90 0.89
N LEU A 120 0.57 9.46 0.60
CA LEU A 120 -0.61 8.71 0.21
C LEU A 120 -0.87 8.94 -1.27
N TYR A 121 -1.47 7.95 -1.93
CA TYR A 121 -1.88 8.05 -3.33
C TYR A 121 -3.38 7.78 -3.41
N ARG A 122 -4.09 8.66 -4.11
CA ARG A 122 -5.52 8.45 -4.41
C ARG A 122 -5.68 8.13 -5.87
N HIS A 123 -6.27 6.97 -6.17
CA HIS A 123 -6.54 6.59 -7.56
C HIS A 123 -7.39 7.69 -8.23
N GLU A 124 -7.05 8.04 -9.46
CA GLU A 124 -7.71 9.13 -10.18
C GLU A 124 -9.22 8.91 -10.33
N SER A 125 -9.66 7.66 -10.38
CA SER A 125 -11.09 7.31 -10.46
C SER A 125 -11.84 7.51 -9.14
N LEU A 126 -11.14 7.79 -8.04
CA LEU A 126 -11.73 8.05 -6.72
C LEU A 126 -11.68 9.53 -6.33
N VAL A 127 -11.20 10.36 -7.18
CA VAL A 127 -11.12 11.82 -6.96
C VAL A 127 -12.48 12.48 -7.18
#